data_448e465296ccc0ddf343cd65b7c46443
#
_entry.id   448e465296ccc0ddf343cd65b7c46443
#
_cell.length_a   1.000
_cell.length_b   1.000
_cell.length_c   1.000
_cell.angle_alpha   90.00
_cell.angle_beta   90.00
_cell.angle_gamma   90.00
#
_symmetry.space_group_name_H-M   'P 1'
#
loop_
_entity.id
_entity.type
_entity.pdbx_description
1 polymer ?
#
loop_
_entity_poly.entity_id
_entity_poly.type
_entity_poly.pdbx_seq_one_letter_code
_entity_poly.pdbx_strand_id
1 'polypeptide(L)'
;MLSVLCGAVFLEGIDVSMLGVALPSIRAELDMSTASLQWVVSAYVLGYGGFVLLGGRAADLLGRRRMFLVWLGVFIAFSGLGGLATEGWVLIVARFVTGVSAGFMTPAALSIITTSFAEGPARNQALLVYAGTAAGGFTLGLVVGGLLTALDWRWVFFAPVLMAAALLVAAVRVVPDSGRPTRPPGGFDTGGSVTVTGAMLLLVFTVVRAPDVPLSSTIATLAASGALFASFLVIERRSSSPLVRLGILRSGSLARANLGAMLFVGSFIAFQFIVVLYLQELRGWSALETGLALLVVGSDAVLAPTVTPRLVNRFGTLRVILGGMVLASVGYTLFLPVGLDWTYAQMLPTLVLVGVAFSLAYGALTIAATDGVAEEEQGLAGGLLNVSFQFGAAFGLAVATAVNVAGTEAGSPQGLLDGHHAALIVPVVGTAIGAAITASGLLTRGRALTSRALDGASLRDAIPEARPQVADD
;
A
#
# COMPACT_ATOMS: atom_id res chain seq x y z
N MET A 1 -19.68 -1.23 -14.48
CA MET A 1 -18.50 -2.07 -14.20
C MET A 1 -17.48 -1.33 -13.36
N LEU A 2 -16.87 -0.24 -13.84
CA LEU A 2 -15.82 0.51 -13.09
C LEU A 2 -16.30 0.89 -11.68
N SER A 3 -17.51 1.41 -11.51
CA SER A 3 -18.08 1.78 -10.20
C SER A 3 -18.14 0.60 -9.20
N VAL A 4 -18.38 -0.61 -9.68
CA VAL A 4 -18.40 -1.82 -8.83
C VAL A 4 -16.99 -2.20 -8.39
N LEU A 5 -16.02 -2.13 -9.28
CA LEU A 5 -14.61 -2.41 -8.97
C LEU A 5 -14.02 -1.33 -8.06
N CYS A 6 -14.38 -0.06 -8.29
CA CYS A 6 -14.07 1.04 -7.38
C CYS A 6 -14.73 0.85 -6.01
N GLY A 7 -15.99 0.38 -5.96
CA GLY A 7 -16.67 0.05 -4.71
C GLY A 7 -15.95 -1.03 -3.90
N ALA A 8 -15.32 -2.00 -4.55
CA ALA A 8 -14.55 -3.04 -3.85
C ALA A 8 -13.25 -2.50 -3.23
N VAL A 9 -12.51 -1.64 -3.93
CA VAL A 9 -11.31 -1.02 -3.35
C VAL A 9 -11.66 0.04 -2.30
N PHE A 10 -12.80 0.70 -2.43
CA PHE A 10 -13.37 1.56 -1.39
C PHE A 10 -13.69 0.76 -0.12
N LEU A 11 -14.32 -0.41 -0.29
CA LEU A 11 -14.61 -1.34 0.79
C LEU A 11 -13.34 -1.77 1.53
N GLU A 12 -12.26 -2.05 0.79
CA GLU A 12 -10.96 -2.40 1.37
C GLU A 12 -10.38 -1.23 2.19
N GLY A 13 -10.41 -0.02 1.63
CA GLY A 13 -9.92 1.18 2.30
C GLY A 13 -10.69 1.49 3.57
N ILE A 14 -12.03 1.42 3.53
CA ILE A 14 -12.89 1.70 4.68
C ILE A 14 -12.72 0.63 5.78
N ASP A 15 -12.64 -0.65 5.42
CA ASP A 15 -12.46 -1.77 6.36
C ASP A 15 -11.15 -1.64 7.17
N VAL A 16 -10.06 -1.27 6.50
CA VAL A 16 -8.76 -1.09 7.15
C VAL A 16 -8.76 0.10 8.11
N SER A 17 -9.30 1.23 7.66
CA SER A 17 -9.24 2.47 8.44
C SER A 17 -10.22 2.51 9.61
N MET A 18 -11.43 1.96 9.45
CA MET A 18 -12.43 1.86 10.53
C MET A 18 -11.89 1.04 11.70
N LEU A 19 -11.22 -0.07 11.41
CA LEU A 19 -10.62 -0.91 12.45
C LEU A 19 -9.62 -0.14 13.29
N GLY A 20 -8.75 0.66 12.68
CA GLY A 20 -7.73 1.43 13.39
C GLY A 20 -8.31 2.30 14.51
N VAL A 21 -9.48 2.90 14.28
CA VAL A 21 -10.18 3.74 15.24
C VAL A 21 -10.89 2.92 16.33
N ALA A 22 -11.32 1.68 16.02
CA ALA A 22 -12.03 0.79 16.92
C ALA A 22 -11.12 -0.01 17.87
N LEU A 23 -9.82 -0.06 17.63
CA LEU A 23 -8.88 -0.91 18.40
C LEU A 23 -8.97 -0.74 19.92
N PRO A 24 -9.04 0.47 20.50
CA PRO A 24 -9.15 0.63 21.95
C PRO A 24 -10.45 0.03 22.51
N SER A 25 -11.58 0.19 21.81
CA SER A 25 -12.88 -0.40 22.23
C SER A 25 -12.86 -1.92 22.15
N ILE A 26 -12.28 -2.49 21.09
CA ILE A 26 -12.08 -3.95 20.93
C ILE A 26 -11.22 -4.48 22.06
N ARG A 27 -10.11 -3.79 22.39
CA ARG A 27 -9.21 -4.17 23.48
C ARG A 27 -9.94 -4.25 24.82
N ALA A 28 -10.75 -3.22 25.12
CA ALA A 28 -11.46 -3.13 26.38
C ALA A 28 -12.53 -4.22 26.53
N GLU A 29 -13.28 -4.54 25.46
CA GLU A 29 -14.38 -5.50 25.53
C GLU A 29 -13.92 -6.96 25.48
N LEU A 30 -12.90 -7.27 24.67
CA LEU A 30 -12.37 -8.64 24.52
C LEU A 30 -11.19 -8.94 25.46
N ASP A 31 -10.86 -8.02 26.38
CA ASP A 31 -9.76 -8.13 27.34
C ASP A 31 -8.43 -8.56 26.67
N MET A 32 -8.10 -7.92 25.56
CA MET A 32 -6.95 -8.28 24.74
C MET A 32 -5.67 -7.60 25.25
N SER A 33 -4.57 -8.35 25.27
CA SER A 33 -3.26 -7.76 25.47
C SER A 33 -2.88 -6.86 24.27
N THR A 34 -1.96 -5.93 24.49
CA THR A 34 -1.44 -5.07 23.38
C THR A 34 -0.87 -5.88 22.23
N ALA A 35 -0.15 -6.97 22.55
CA ALA A 35 0.40 -7.89 21.53
C ALA A 35 -0.71 -8.59 20.73
N SER A 36 -1.76 -9.08 21.40
CA SER A 36 -2.90 -9.70 20.70
C SER A 36 -3.67 -8.70 19.84
N LEU A 37 -3.81 -7.46 20.33
CA LEU A 37 -4.47 -6.39 19.57
C LEU A 37 -3.70 -6.03 18.29
N GLN A 38 -2.37 -6.00 18.38
CA GLN A 38 -1.51 -5.78 17.20
C GLN A 38 -1.75 -6.87 16.14
N TRP A 39 -2.01 -8.11 16.55
CA TRP A 39 -2.34 -9.20 15.62
C TRP A 39 -3.65 -8.98 14.86
N VAL A 40 -4.62 -8.26 15.42
CA VAL A 40 -5.87 -7.94 14.71
C VAL A 40 -5.60 -7.12 13.44
N VAL A 41 -4.65 -6.19 13.50
CA VAL A 41 -4.20 -5.40 12.33
C VAL A 41 -3.26 -6.22 11.44
N SER A 42 -2.24 -6.82 12.05
CA SER A 42 -1.15 -7.49 11.33
C SER A 42 -1.61 -8.74 10.59
N ALA A 43 -2.62 -9.47 11.11
CA ALA A 43 -3.17 -10.66 10.46
C ALA A 43 -3.77 -10.34 9.09
N TYR A 44 -4.44 -9.20 8.95
CA TYR A 44 -4.95 -8.74 7.65
C TYR A 44 -3.80 -8.47 6.66
N VAL A 45 -2.80 -7.71 7.10
CA VAL A 45 -1.62 -7.40 6.28
C VAL A 45 -0.88 -8.67 5.88
N LEU A 46 -0.75 -9.63 6.82
CA LEU A 46 -0.15 -10.93 6.59
C LEU A 46 -0.91 -11.72 5.52
N GLY A 47 -2.23 -11.80 5.64
CA GLY A 47 -3.10 -12.46 4.66
C GLY A 47 -3.00 -11.79 3.29
N TYR A 48 -3.13 -10.47 3.25
CA TYR A 48 -3.07 -9.71 2.00
C TYR A 48 -1.71 -9.83 1.31
N GLY A 49 -0.64 -9.47 2.01
CA GLY A 49 0.72 -9.46 1.45
C GLY A 49 1.21 -10.86 1.05
N GLY A 50 0.86 -11.89 1.83
CA GLY A 50 1.24 -13.28 1.53
C GLY A 50 0.56 -13.85 0.29
N PHE A 51 -0.66 -13.41 -0.02
CA PHE A 51 -1.47 -14.03 -1.07
C PHE A 51 -1.68 -13.18 -2.32
N VAL A 52 -1.31 -11.89 -2.33
CA VAL A 52 -1.59 -10.99 -3.46
C VAL A 52 -0.95 -11.42 -4.77
N LEU A 53 0.27 -11.96 -4.78
CA LEU A 53 0.92 -12.49 -5.99
C LEU A 53 0.23 -13.76 -6.48
N LEU A 54 -0.12 -14.64 -5.57
CA LEU A 54 -0.89 -15.84 -5.86
C LEU A 54 -2.28 -15.48 -6.40
N GLY A 55 -2.92 -14.47 -5.82
CA GLY A 55 -4.22 -13.95 -6.24
C GLY A 55 -4.22 -13.43 -7.66
N GLY A 56 -3.19 -12.66 -8.04
CA GLY A 56 -3.01 -12.21 -9.42
C GLY A 56 -2.92 -13.36 -10.41
N ARG A 57 -2.07 -14.35 -10.11
CA ARG A 57 -1.92 -15.53 -10.96
C ARG A 57 -3.18 -16.39 -11.03
N ALA A 58 -3.85 -16.57 -9.88
CA ALA A 58 -5.12 -17.29 -9.83
C ALA A 58 -6.21 -16.60 -10.65
N ALA A 59 -6.27 -15.28 -10.64
CA ALA A 59 -7.20 -14.51 -11.46
C ALA A 59 -6.99 -14.77 -12.96
N ASP A 60 -5.74 -14.83 -13.41
CA ASP A 60 -5.40 -15.11 -14.81
C ASP A 60 -5.71 -16.56 -15.23
N LEU A 61 -5.55 -17.53 -14.33
CA LEU A 61 -5.74 -18.97 -14.63
C LEU A 61 -7.16 -19.47 -14.42
N LEU A 62 -7.86 -18.97 -13.38
CA LEU A 62 -9.17 -19.46 -12.95
C LEU A 62 -10.31 -18.54 -13.39
N GLY A 63 -9.97 -17.35 -13.94
CA GLY A 63 -10.91 -16.34 -14.40
C GLY A 63 -11.07 -15.20 -13.40
N ARG A 64 -10.83 -13.99 -13.88
CA ARG A 64 -10.81 -12.75 -13.09
C ARG A 64 -12.13 -12.47 -12.39
N ARG A 65 -13.26 -12.57 -13.14
CA ARG A 65 -14.61 -12.41 -12.58
C ARG A 65 -14.88 -13.42 -11.49
N ARG A 66 -14.56 -14.70 -11.73
CA ARG A 66 -14.81 -15.77 -10.76
C ARG A 66 -14.00 -15.53 -9.47
N MET A 67 -12.72 -15.19 -9.57
CA MET A 67 -11.88 -14.89 -8.42
C MET A 67 -12.42 -13.69 -7.64
N PHE A 68 -12.79 -12.61 -8.32
CA PHE A 68 -13.37 -11.43 -7.68
C PHE A 68 -14.65 -11.77 -6.89
N LEU A 69 -15.60 -12.49 -7.51
CA LEU A 69 -16.89 -12.82 -6.86
C LEU A 69 -16.73 -13.80 -5.69
N VAL A 70 -15.90 -14.85 -5.85
CA VAL A 70 -15.67 -15.84 -4.79
C VAL A 70 -15.04 -15.17 -3.57
N TRP A 71 -14.00 -14.39 -3.76
CA TRP A 71 -13.29 -13.77 -2.66
C TRP A 71 -14.04 -12.61 -2.02
N LEU A 72 -14.89 -11.91 -2.75
CA LEU A 72 -15.86 -10.97 -2.18
C LEU A 72 -16.87 -11.69 -1.28
N GLY A 73 -17.34 -12.89 -1.66
CA GLY A 73 -18.18 -13.74 -0.83
C GLY A 73 -17.46 -14.23 0.45
N VAL A 74 -16.20 -14.63 0.33
CA VAL A 74 -15.36 -15.02 1.49
C VAL A 74 -15.15 -13.82 2.43
N PHE A 75 -14.91 -12.64 1.88
CA PHE A 75 -14.81 -11.40 2.66
C PHE A 75 -16.07 -11.15 3.49
N ILE A 76 -17.26 -11.26 2.88
CA ILE A 76 -18.55 -11.11 3.56
C ILE A 76 -18.67 -12.08 4.73
N ALA A 77 -18.38 -13.37 4.51
CA ALA A 77 -18.51 -14.40 5.53
C ALA A 77 -17.56 -14.15 6.73
N PHE A 78 -16.30 -13.84 6.47
CA PHE A 78 -15.30 -13.70 7.53
C PHE A 78 -15.32 -12.31 8.18
N SER A 79 -15.65 -11.24 7.45
CA SER A 79 -15.94 -9.95 8.09
C SER A 79 -17.16 -10.06 9.01
N GLY A 80 -18.22 -10.74 8.59
CA GLY A 80 -19.36 -11.05 9.46
C GLY A 80 -18.97 -11.86 10.70
N LEU A 81 -18.10 -12.85 10.55
CA LEU A 81 -17.55 -13.62 11.68
C LEU A 81 -16.77 -12.71 12.65
N GLY A 82 -15.99 -11.73 12.11
CA GLY A 82 -15.30 -10.74 12.93
C GLY A 82 -16.25 -9.88 13.76
N GLY A 83 -17.38 -9.46 13.19
CA GLY A 83 -18.42 -8.73 13.94
C GLY A 83 -19.14 -9.57 15.00
N LEU A 84 -19.15 -10.89 14.87
CA LEU A 84 -19.70 -11.83 15.84
C LEU A 84 -18.66 -12.34 16.87
N ALA A 85 -17.42 -11.89 16.79
CA ALA A 85 -16.36 -12.39 17.66
C ALA A 85 -16.64 -12.05 19.13
N THR A 86 -16.50 -13.06 19.99
CA THR A 86 -16.53 -12.96 21.45
C THR A 86 -15.16 -13.17 22.06
N GLU A 87 -14.19 -13.59 21.25
CA GLU A 87 -12.82 -13.87 21.67
C GLU A 87 -11.83 -13.30 20.67
N GLY A 88 -10.69 -12.78 21.14
CA GLY A 88 -9.70 -12.11 20.31
C GLY A 88 -9.11 -12.97 19.19
N TRP A 89 -8.93 -14.29 19.43
CA TRP A 89 -8.40 -15.19 18.40
C TRP A 89 -9.34 -15.37 17.21
N VAL A 90 -10.67 -15.36 17.45
CA VAL A 90 -11.68 -15.41 16.35
C VAL A 90 -11.53 -14.18 15.44
N LEU A 91 -11.36 -13.03 16.09
CA LEU A 91 -11.16 -11.77 15.36
C LEU A 91 -9.86 -11.80 14.54
N ILE A 92 -8.76 -12.30 15.12
CA ILE A 92 -7.47 -12.44 14.40
C ILE A 92 -7.62 -13.36 13.16
N VAL A 93 -8.28 -14.51 13.32
CA VAL A 93 -8.53 -15.44 12.19
C VAL A 93 -9.42 -14.78 11.13
N ALA A 94 -10.49 -14.10 11.54
CA ALA A 94 -11.36 -13.37 10.63
C ALA A 94 -10.57 -12.31 9.83
N ARG A 95 -9.70 -11.56 10.50
CA ARG A 95 -8.83 -10.55 9.86
C ARG A 95 -7.83 -11.17 8.90
N PHE A 96 -7.22 -12.30 9.25
CA PHE A 96 -6.33 -13.01 8.34
C PHE A 96 -7.04 -13.42 7.05
N VAL A 97 -8.24 -14.04 7.15
CA VAL A 97 -8.98 -14.50 5.98
C VAL A 97 -9.54 -13.33 5.15
N THR A 98 -9.98 -12.23 5.78
CA THR A 98 -10.37 -11.03 5.03
C THR A 98 -9.18 -10.40 4.31
N GLY A 99 -7.99 -10.43 4.89
CA GLY A 99 -6.74 -10.06 4.23
C GLY A 99 -6.42 -10.95 3.02
N VAL A 100 -6.52 -12.27 3.16
CA VAL A 100 -6.40 -13.21 2.02
C VAL A 100 -7.41 -12.87 0.93
N SER A 101 -8.65 -12.58 1.32
CA SER A 101 -9.70 -12.20 0.36
C SER A 101 -9.34 -10.95 -0.44
N ALA A 102 -8.83 -9.92 0.21
CA ALA A 102 -8.33 -8.71 -0.44
C ALA A 102 -7.15 -9.05 -1.38
N GLY A 103 -6.22 -9.91 -0.95
CA GLY A 103 -5.08 -10.37 -1.76
C GLY A 103 -5.47 -11.06 -3.08
N PHE A 104 -6.64 -11.68 -3.16
CA PHE A 104 -7.17 -12.25 -4.41
C PHE A 104 -8.09 -11.27 -5.16
N MET A 105 -8.88 -10.49 -4.44
CA MET A 105 -9.90 -9.62 -5.02
C MET A 105 -9.29 -8.41 -5.73
N THR A 106 -8.30 -7.76 -5.11
CA THR A 106 -7.67 -6.53 -5.62
C THR A 106 -6.95 -6.75 -6.96
N PRO A 107 -6.06 -7.77 -7.12
CA PRO A 107 -5.45 -8.04 -8.42
C PRO A 107 -6.48 -8.43 -9.49
N ALA A 108 -7.52 -9.17 -9.12
CA ALA A 108 -8.60 -9.54 -10.03
C ALA A 108 -9.35 -8.29 -10.53
N ALA A 109 -9.70 -7.35 -9.62
CA ALA A 109 -10.35 -6.09 -9.97
C ALA A 109 -9.48 -5.24 -10.89
N LEU A 110 -8.20 -5.08 -10.56
CA LEU A 110 -7.24 -4.32 -11.37
C LEU A 110 -7.08 -4.94 -12.76
N SER A 111 -6.98 -6.27 -12.84
CA SER A 111 -6.88 -7.00 -14.11
C SER A 111 -8.15 -6.85 -14.96
N ILE A 112 -9.35 -6.80 -14.35
CA ILE A 112 -10.59 -6.53 -15.07
C ILE A 112 -10.57 -5.10 -15.65
N ILE A 113 -10.11 -4.10 -14.89
CA ILE A 113 -9.99 -2.71 -15.38
C ILE A 113 -9.02 -2.65 -16.56
N THR A 114 -7.81 -3.18 -16.40
CA THR A 114 -6.76 -3.06 -17.42
C THR A 114 -7.10 -3.76 -18.73
N THR A 115 -7.93 -4.80 -18.70
CA THR A 115 -8.37 -5.51 -19.91
C THR A 115 -9.69 -5.00 -20.50
N SER A 116 -10.48 -4.26 -19.71
CA SER A 116 -11.75 -3.69 -20.20
C SER A 116 -11.59 -2.32 -20.83
N PHE A 117 -10.49 -1.62 -20.53
CA PHE A 117 -10.18 -0.31 -21.09
C PHE A 117 -8.94 -0.40 -21.99
N ALA A 118 -9.05 0.08 -23.23
CA ALA A 118 -7.91 0.17 -24.16
C ALA A 118 -6.81 1.06 -23.57
N GLU A 119 -5.56 0.76 -23.91
CA GLU A 119 -4.42 1.58 -23.49
C GLU A 119 -4.60 3.04 -23.93
N GLY A 120 -4.17 3.91 -23.02
CA GLY A 120 -4.23 5.35 -23.25
C GLY A 120 -5.01 6.11 -22.17
N PRO A 121 -5.51 7.31 -22.50
CA PRO A 121 -6.13 8.22 -21.52
C PRO A 121 -7.31 7.61 -20.76
N ALA A 122 -8.14 6.80 -21.42
CA ALA A 122 -9.31 6.18 -20.79
C ALA A 122 -8.92 5.18 -19.69
N ARG A 123 -7.91 4.32 -19.94
CA ARG A 123 -7.37 3.37 -18.96
C ARG A 123 -6.70 4.10 -17.81
N ASN A 124 -5.88 5.10 -18.09
CA ASN A 124 -5.20 5.91 -17.08
C ASN A 124 -6.23 6.60 -16.17
N GLN A 125 -7.29 7.16 -16.74
CA GLN A 125 -8.36 7.76 -15.96
C GLN A 125 -9.09 6.73 -15.09
N ALA A 126 -9.38 5.53 -15.60
CA ALA A 126 -10.02 4.46 -14.83
C ALA A 126 -9.15 4.02 -13.65
N LEU A 127 -7.83 3.90 -13.84
CA LEU A 127 -6.88 3.57 -12.78
C LEU A 127 -6.75 4.68 -11.74
N LEU A 128 -6.75 5.95 -12.16
CA LEU A 128 -6.73 7.09 -11.24
C LEU A 128 -8.01 7.18 -10.41
N VAL A 129 -9.18 6.93 -11.03
CA VAL A 129 -10.46 6.86 -10.30
C VAL A 129 -10.43 5.70 -9.31
N TYR A 130 -9.91 4.54 -9.69
CA TYR A 130 -9.76 3.38 -8.80
C TYR A 130 -8.87 3.69 -7.60
N ALA A 131 -7.68 4.27 -7.83
CA ALA A 131 -6.75 4.65 -6.75
C ALA A 131 -7.32 5.75 -5.86
N GLY A 132 -7.94 6.78 -6.43
CA GLY A 132 -8.59 7.86 -5.66
C GLY A 132 -9.78 7.35 -4.82
N THR A 133 -10.50 6.34 -5.32
CA THR A 133 -11.59 5.71 -4.58
C THR A 133 -11.06 4.90 -3.39
N ALA A 134 -9.92 4.22 -3.53
CA ALA A 134 -9.25 3.53 -2.42
C ALA A 134 -8.90 4.51 -1.29
N ALA A 135 -8.27 5.63 -1.65
CA ALA A 135 -7.89 6.69 -0.73
C ALA A 135 -9.11 7.34 -0.06
N GLY A 136 -10.16 7.61 -0.83
CA GLY A 136 -11.44 8.12 -0.32
C GLY A 136 -12.10 7.15 0.66
N GLY A 137 -12.04 5.84 0.40
CA GLY A 137 -12.51 4.80 1.31
C GLY A 137 -11.79 4.82 2.63
N PHE A 138 -10.45 4.89 2.58
CA PHE A 138 -9.62 4.94 3.77
C PHE A 138 -9.95 6.18 4.64
N THR A 139 -10.07 7.35 4.02
CA THR A 139 -10.37 8.58 4.73
C THR A 139 -11.76 8.61 5.35
N LEU A 140 -12.77 8.22 4.57
CA LEU A 140 -14.14 8.16 5.08
C LEU A 140 -14.27 7.11 6.18
N GLY A 141 -13.52 6.03 6.10
CA GLY A 141 -13.51 4.98 7.10
C GLY A 141 -13.05 5.45 8.48
N LEU A 142 -12.13 6.42 8.57
CA LEU A 142 -11.74 7.01 9.85
C LEU A 142 -12.94 7.67 10.56
N VAL A 143 -13.74 8.44 9.83
CA VAL A 143 -14.91 9.14 10.39
C VAL A 143 -16.06 8.16 10.65
N VAL A 144 -16.39 7.33 9.66
CA VAL A 144 -17.46 6.34 9.79
C VAL A 144 -17.10 5.31 10.87
N GLY A 145 -15.82 4.90 10.96
CA GLY A 145 -15.32 4.04 12.02
C GLY A 145 -15.51 4.65 13.40
N GLY A 146 -15.20 5.93 13.56
CA GLY A 146 -15.44 6.66 14.81
C GLY A 146 -16.92 6.69 15.21
N LEU A 147 -17.82 7.01 14.25
CA LEU A 147 -19.26 7.01 14.47
C LEU A 147 -19.80 5.62 14.83
N LEU A 148 -19.41 4.60 14.10
CA LEU A 148 -19.87 3.23 14.32
C LEU A 148 -19.32 2.67 15.62
N THR A 149 -18.06 2.95 15.96
CA THR A 149 -17.45 2.53 17.23
C THR A 149 -18.13 3.16 18.44
N ALA A 150 -18.63 4.41 18.31
CA ALA A 150 -19.40 5.06 19.35
C ALA A 150 -20.74 4.40 19.64
N LEU A 151 -21.30 3.65 18.68
CA LEU A 151 -22.51 2.81 18.87
C LEU A 151 -22.14 1.44 19.40
N ASP A 152 -21.33 0.70 18.69
CA ASP A 152 -20.75 -0.59 19.01
C ASP A 152 -19.63 -0.88 18.00
N TRP A 153 -18.42 -1.26 18.44
CA TRP A 153 -17.29 -1.56 17.55
C TRP A 153 -17.59 -2.70 16.55
N ARG A 154 -18.54 -3.57 16.81
CA ARG A 154 -18.96 -4.64 15.89
C ARG A 154 -19.49 -4.10 14.55
N TRP A 155 -20.03 -2.90 14.54
CA TRP A 155 -20.49 -2.26 13.32
C TRP A 155 -19.35 -1.93 12.34
N VAL A 156 -18.10 -1.82 12.80
CA VAL A 156 -16.95 -1.64 11.88
C VAL A 156 -16.74 -2.88 10.98
N PHE A 157 -17.30 -4.02 11.36
CA PHE A 157 -17.32 -5.24 10.57
C PHE A 157 -18.66 -5.42 9.80
N PHE A 158 -19.79 -5.14 10.43
CA PHE A 158 -21.09 -5.35 9.78
C PHE A 158 -21.38 -4.33 8.68
N ALA A 159 -20.98 -3.08 8.80
CA ALA A 159 -21.17 -2.08 7.75
C ALA A 159 -20.44 -2.46 6.45
N PRO A 160 -19.16 -2.87 6.46
CA PRO A 160 -18.49 -3.46 5.29
C PRO A 160 -19.20 -4.69 4.71
N VAL A 161 -19.79 -5.56 5.54
CA VAL A 161 -20.56 -6.74 5.08
C VAL A 161 -21.76 -6.31 4.27
N LEU A 162 -22.54 -5.33 4.74
CA LEU A 162 -23.71 -4.83 4.01
C LEU A 162 -23.32 -4.22 2.66
N MET A 163 -22.24 -3.43 2.65
CA MET A 163 -21.73 -2.84 1.43
C MET A 163 -21.19 -3.91 0.46
N ALA A 164 -20.43 -4.88 0.96
CA ALA A 164 -19.88 -5.99 0.17
C ALA A 164 -21.01 -6.85 -0.44
N ALA A 165 -22.11 -7.10 0.30
CA ALA A 165 -23.26 -7.83 -0.20
C ALA A 165 -23.94 -7.07 -1.36
N ALA A 166 -24.13 -5.76 -1.23
CA ALA A 166 -24.65 -4.93 -2.32
C ALA A 166 -23.72 -4.94 -3.55
N LEU A 167 -22.40 -4.84 -3.32
CA LEU A 167 -21.41 -4.94 -4.39
C LEU A 167 -21.39 -6.30 -5.06
N LEU A 168 -21.57 -7.40 -4.31
CA LEU A 168 -21.63 -8.75 -4.86
C LEU A 168 -22.82 -8.91 -5.81
N VAL A 169 -24.00 -8.45 -5.39
CA VAL A 169 -25.21 -8.46 -6.23
C VAL A 169 -25.00 -7.63 -7.51
N ALA A 170 -24.43 -6.45 -7.39
CA ALA A 170 -24.11 -5.60 -8.52
C ALA A 170 -23.05 -6.24 -9.44
N ALA A 171 -21.99 -6.83 -8.85
CA ALA A 171 -20.89 -7.45 -9.59
C ALA A 171 -21.36 -8.65 -10.44
N VAL A 172 -22.23 -9.49 -9.90
CA VAL A 172 -22.81 -10.64 -10.64
C VAL A 172 -23.50 -10.16 -11.92
N ARG A 173 -24.17 -8.99 -11.89
CA ARG A 173 -24.94 -8.44 -13.04
C ARG A 173 -24.08 -7.66 -14.02
N VAL A 174 -23.04 -6.96 -13.55
CA VAL A 174 -22.36 -5.89 -14.31
C VAL A 174 -20.93 -6.26 -14.73
N VAL A 175 -20.25 -7.15 -13.99
CA VAL A 175 -18.90 -7.57 -14.34
C VAL A 175 -18.99 -8.63 -15.45
N PRO A 176 -18.43 -8.35 -16.65
CA PRO A 176 -18.53 -9.28 -17.77
C PRO A 176 -17.76 -10.57 -17.48
N ASP A 177 -18.28 -11.67 -18.00
CA ASP A 177 -17.53 -12.92 -18.02
C ASP A 177 -16.51 -12.87 -19.16
N SER A 178 -15.24 -12.79 -18.81
CA SER A 178 -14.13 -12.70 -19.79
C SER A 178 -13.89 -14.02 -20.53
N GLY A 179 -14.80 -15.00 -20.43
CA GLY A 179 -14.65 -16.33 -21.00
C GLY A 179 -13.66 -17.21 -20.23
N ARG A 180 -13.52 -18.46 -20.67
CA ARG A 180 -12.48 -19.36 -20.11
C ARG A 180 -11.11 -18.83 -20.49
N PRO A 181 -10.23 -18.59 -19.51
CA PRO A 181 -8.85 -18.22 -19.82
C PRO A 181 -8.23 -19.30 -20.72
N THR A 182 -7.60 -18.90 -21.80
CA THR A 182 -6.72 -19.80 -22.54
C THR A 182 -5.60 -20.19 -21.58
N ARG A 183 -5.59 -21.46 -21.14
CA ARG A 183 -4.53 -21.96 -20.27
C ARG A 183 -3.17 -21.69 -20.95
N PRO A 184 -2.29 -20.90 -20.34
CA PRO A 184 -0.94 -20.79 -20.88
C PRO A 184 -0.28 -22.19 -20.87
N PRO A 185 0.51 -22.53 -21.89
CA PRO A 185 1.27 -23.76 -21.89
C PRO A 185 2.22 -23.73 -20.67
N GLY A 186 2.08 -24.69 -19.76
CA GLY A 186 2.98 -24.83 -18.62
C GLY A 186 2.33 -24.95 -17.23
N GLY A 187 1.04 -24.70 -17.08
CA GLY A 187 0.32 -24.94 -15.81
C GLY A 187 0.55 -23.88 -14.73
N PHE A 188 0.25 -24.26 -13.49
CA PHE A 188 0.37 -23.44 -12.29
C PHE A 188 1.71 -23.71 -11.60
N ASP A 189 2.53 -22.70 -11.39
CA ASP A 189 3.77 -22.81 -10.61
C ASP A 189 3.45 -22.92 -9.10
N THR A 190 3.12 -24.14 -8.68
CA THR A 190 2.84 -24.42 -7.27
C THR A 190 4.06 -24.22 -6.38
N GLY A 191 5.26 -24.59 -6.89
CA GLY A 191 6.51 -24.45 -6.15
C GLY A 191 6.86 -22.98 -5.89
N GLY A 192 6.81 -22.14 -6.94
CA GLY A 192 6.99 -20.68 -6.83
C GLY A 192 5.94 -20.05 -5.92
N SER A 193 4.66 -20.44 -6.08
CA SER A 193 3.56 -19.91 -5.26
C SER A 193 3.74 -20.22 -3.76
N VAL A 194 4.03 -21.46 -3.41
CA VAL A 194 4.20 -21.86 -2.00
C VAL A 194 5.43 -21.19 -1.38
N THR A 195 6.55 -21.13 -2.11
CA THR A 195 7.78 -20.56 -1.58
C THR A 195 7.70 -19.05 -1.41
N VAL A 196 7.12 -18.30 -2.36
CA VAL A 196 6.95 -16.84 -2.22
C VAL A 196 5.93 -16.51 -1.15
N THR A 197 4.78 -17.20 -1.12
CA THR A 197 3.77 -16.99 -0.07
C THR A 197 4.35 -17.32 1.31
N GLY A 198 5.05 -18.45 1.45
CA GLY A 198 5.72 -18.82 2.70
C GLY A 198 6.79 -17.82 3.12
N ALA A 199 7.62 -17.34 2.19
CA ALA A 199 8.60 -16.29 2.45
C ALA A 199 7.95 -15.01 2.96
N MET A 200 6.88 -14.57 2.29
CA MET A 200 6.13 -13.37 2.63
C MET A 200 5.46 -13.49 4.01
N LEU A 201 4.75 -14.59 4.25
CA LEU A 201 4.11 -14.86 5.54
C LEU A 201 5.15 -14.85 6.68
N LEU A 202 6.28 -15.53 6.48
CA LEU A 202 7.32 -15.61 7.49
C LEU A 202 8.02 -14.27 7.72
N LEU A 203 8.19 -13.45 6.66
CA LEU A 203 8.77 -12.11 6.78
C LEU A 203 7.87 -11.18 7.59
N VAL A 204 6.57 -11.11 7.26
CA VAL A 204 5.63 -10.26 8.02
C VAL A 204 5.50 -10.76 9.45
N PHE A 205 5.39 -12.08 9.65
CA PHE A 205 5.38 -12.69 10.98
C PHE A 205 6.61 -12.29 11.79
N THR A 206 7.80 -12.35 11.19
CA THR A 206 9.07 -11.97 11.83
C THR A 206 9.06 -10.51 12.25
N VAL A 207 8.65 -9.62 11.35
CA VAL A 207 8.62 -8.16 11.61
C VAL A 207 7.64 -7.84 12.76
N VAL A 208 6.45 -8.45 12.74
CA VAL A 208 5.42 -8.24 13.78
C VAL A 208 5.88 -8.77 15.14
N ARG A 209 6.58 -9.93 15.18
CA ARG A 209 7.04 -10.56 16.43
C ARG A 209 8.38 -10.03 16.93
N ALA A 210 9.11 -9.29 16.11
CA ALA A 210 10.47 -8.82 16.46
C ALA A 210 10.57 -8.09 17.82
N PRO A 211 9.59 -7.27 18.25
CA PRO A 211 9.64 -6.62 19.57
C PRO A 211 9.46 -7.61 20.76
N ASP A 212 8.78 -8.73 20.54
CA ASP A 212 8.34 -9.65 21.59
C ASP A 212 9.26 -10.87 21.77
N VAL A 213 10.25 -11.05 20.89
CA VAL A 213 11.08 -12.26 20.87
C VAL A 213 12.58 -11.92 20.89
N PRO A 214 13.43 -12.85 21.38
CA PRO A 214 14.86 -12.65 21.36
C PRO A 214 15.40 -12.39 19.94
N LEU A 215 16.42 -11.54 19.82
CA LEU A 215 17.06 -11.20 18.55
C LEU A 215 17.50 -12.43 17.75
N SER A 216 17.94 -13.49 18.45
CA SER A 216 18.33 -14.76 17.81
C SER A 216 17.18 -15.42 17.05
N SER A 217 15.96 -15.41 17.61
CA SER A 217 14.78 -15.96 16.92
C SER A 217 14.34 -15.06 15.76
N THR A 218 14.43 -13.74 15.89
CA THR A 218 14.19 -12.79 14.80
C THR A 218 15.16 -13.02 13.64
N ILE A 219 16.46 -13.18 13.93
CA ILE A 219 17.46 -13.50 12.90
C ILE A 219 17.19 -14.86 12.24
N ALA A 220 16.85 -15.88 13.03
CA ALA A 220 16.57 -17.22 12.49
C ALA A 220 15.34 -17.22 11.57
N THR A 221 14.24 -16.57 11.97
CA THR A 221 13.03 -16.48 11.13
C THR A 221 13.25 -15.61 9.90
N LEU A 222 14.04 -14.54 10.01
CA LEU A 222 14.43 -13.71 8.86
C LEU A 222 15.30 -14.49 7.87
N ALA A 223 16.27 -15.27 8.38
CA ALA A 223 17.10 -16.15 7.56
C ALA A 223 16.27 -17.23 6.86
N ALA A 224 15.28 -17.83 7.55
CA ALA A 224 14.37 -18.80 6.96
C ALA A 224 13.48 -18.16 5.87
N SER A 225 12.96 -16.96 6.10
CA SER A 225 12.25 -16.19 5.07
C SER A 225 13.13 -15.92 3.85
N GLY A 226 14.37 -15.48 4.08
CA GLY A 226 15.37 -15.27 3.03
C GLY A 226 15.70 -16.54 2.24
N ALA A 227 15.80 -17.67 2.92
CA ALA A 227 16.02 -18.98 2.29
C ALA A 227 14.82 -19.40 1.41
N LEU A 228 13.59 -19.20 1.88
CA LEU A 228 12.39 -19.43 1.09
C LEU A 228 12.34 -18.52 -0.14
N PHE A 229 12.69 -17.24 0.03
CA PHE A 229 12.75 -16.30 -1.09
C PHE A 229 13.86 -16.66 -2.10
N ALA A 230 15.03 -17.09 -1.64
CA ALA A 230 16.08 -17.62 -2.50
C ALA A 230 15.62 -18.88 -3.26
N SER A 231 14.92 -19.79 -2.57
CA SER A 231 14.31 -20.98 -3.18
C SER A 231 13.27 -20.60 -4.25
N PHE A 232 12.43 -19.62 -3.97
CA PHE A 232 11.53 -19.04 -4.96
C PHE A 232 12.28 -18.55 -6.20
N LEU A 233 13.34 -17.75 -6.05
CA LEU A 233 14.12 -17.26 -7.18
C LEU A 233 14.77 -18.37 -8.00
N VAL A 234 15.20 -19.47 -7.36
CA VAL A 234 15.75 -20.64 -8.05
C VAL A 234 14.68 -21.41 -8.83
N ILE A 235 13.50 -21.62 -8.21
CA ILE A 235 12.36 -22.26 -8.86
C ILE A 235 11.91 -21.43 -10.05
N GLU A 236 11.75 -20.13 -9.88
CA GLU A 236 11.29 -19.19 -10.87
C GLU A 236 12.20 -19.13 -12.11
N ARG A 237 13.53 -19.23 -11.89
CA ARG A 237 14.51 -19.33 -13.00
C ARG A 237 14.41 -20.60 -13.81
N ARG A 238 13.88 -21.67 -13.22
CA ARG A 238 13.76 -23.00 -13.85
C ARG A 238 12.35 -23.31 -14.32
N SER A 239 11.36 -22.52 -13.90
CA SER A 239 9.97 -22.74 -14.24
C SER A 239 9.71 -22.43 -15.72
N SER A 240 8.98 -23.30 -16.39
CA SER A 240 8.48 -23.08 -17.76
C SER A 240 7.32 -22.05 -17.80
N SER A 241 6.70 -21.80 -16.66
CA SER A 241 5.57 -20.86 -16.50
C SER A 241 5.74 -20.06 -15.23
N PRO A 242 6.75 -19.16 -15.17
CA PRO A 242 7.09 -18.43 -13.97
C PRO A 242 5.94 -17.54 -13.51
N LEU A 243 5.75 -17.42 -12.17
CA LEU A 243 4.84 -16.45 -11.56
C LEU A 243 5.29 -15.03 -11.86
N VAL A 244 6.60 -14.83 -11.74
CA VAL A 244 7.26 -13.54 -11.90
C VAL A 244 8.38 -13.67 -12.92
N ARG A 245 8.26 -13.00 -14.07
CA ARG A 245 9.39 -12.91 -14.99
C ARG A 245 10.51 -12.09 -14.35
N LEU A 246 11.54 -12.74 -13.83
CA LEU A 246 12.62 -12.13 -13.07
C LEU A 246 13.36 -11.01 -13.82
N GLY A 247 13.18 -10.93 -15.15
CA GLY A 247 13.67 -9.82 -15.98
C GLY A 247 13.17 -8.46 -15.54
N ILE A 248 11.92 -8.38 -15.05
CA ILE A 248 11.30 -7.13 -14.60
C ILE A 248 12.01 -6.55 -13.36
N LEU A 249 12.56 -7.40 -12.48
CA LEU A 249 13.29 -6.97 -11.29
C LEU A 249 14.63 -6.31 -11.59
N ARG A 250 15.16 -6.46 -12.82
CA ARG A 250 16.38 -5.79 -13.27
C ARG A 250 16.12 -4.32 -13.64
N SER A 251 14.87 -3.92 -13.79
CA SER A 251 14.53 -2.51 -14.02
C SER A 251 14.83 -1.68 -12.77
N GLY A 252 15.89 -0.89 -12.82
CA GLY A 252 16.23 0.02 -11.73
C GLY A 252 15.14 1.07 -11.46
N SER A 253 14.27 1.36 -12.44
CA SER A 253 13.10 2.23 -12.25
C SER A 253 12.06 1.57 -11.38
N LEU A 254 11.70 0.31 -11.67
CA LEU A 254 10.74 -0.47 -10.89
C LEU A 254 11.23 -0.70 -9.46
N ALA A 255 12.49 -1.06 -9.28
CA ALA A 255 13.07 -1.25 -7.94
C ALA A 255 12.98 0.03 -7.10
N ARG A 256 13.35 1.20 -7.67
CA ARG A 256 13.23 2.48 -6.97
C ARG A 256 11.79 2.86 -6.66
N ALA A 257 10.84 2.60 -7.58
CA ALA A 257 9.43 2.87 -7.35
C ALA A 257 8.89 2.01 -6.19
N ASN A 258 9.21 0.72 -6.16
CA ASN A 258 8.78 -0.20 -5.10
C ASN A 258 9.40 0.13 -3.74
N LEU A 259 10.71 0.42 -3.67
CA LEU A 259 11.36 0.85 -2.43
C LEU A 259 10.82 2.19 -1.94
N GLY A 260 10.61 3.16 -2.85
CA GLY A 260 9.97 4.43 -2.54
C GLY A 260 8.57 4.26 -2.00
N ALA A 261 7.78 3.38 -2.61
CA ALA A 261 6.42 3.03 -2.19
C ALA A 261 6.39 2.40 -0.78
N MET A 262 7.27 1.44 -0.53
CA MET A 262 7.41 0.78 0.77
C MET A 262 7.75 1.79 1.88
N LEU A 263 8.74 2.64 1.66
CA LEU A 263 9.17 3.65 2.64
C LEU A 263 8.10 4.72 2.85
N PHE A 264 7.44 5.16 1.78
CA PHE A 264 6.41 6.21 1.85
C PHE A 264 5.18 5.76 2.63
N VAL A 265 4.60 4.60 2.27
CA VAL A 265 3.41 4.07 2.96
C VAL A 265 3.75 3.62 4.37
N GLY A 266 4.93 3.03 4.60
CA GLY A 266 5.40 2.68 5.93
C GLY A 266 5.51 3.89 6.85
N SER A 267 6.06 4.99 6.35
CA SER A 267 6.16 6.25 7.10
C SER A 267 4.77 6.84 7.39
N PHE A 268 3.86 6.79 6.42
CA PHE A 268 2.49 7.29 6.60
C PHE A 268 1.74 6.52 7.68
N ILE A 269 1.77 5.18 7.64
CA ILE A 269 1.08 4.33 8.63
C ILE A 269 1.72 4.49 10.01
N ALA A 270 3.06 4.57 10.10
CA ALA A 270 3.77 4.85 11.34
C ALA A 270 3.33 6.18 11.96
N PHE A 271 3.32 7.26 11.17
CA PHE A 271 2.86 8.58 11.63
C PHE A 271 1.41 8.54 12.12
N GLN A 272 0.51 7.98 11.29
CA GLN A 272 -0.92 7.92 11.62
C GLN A 272 -1.17 7.12 12.91
N PHE A 273 -0.49 6.00 13.10
CA PHE A 273 -0.60 5.19 14.31
C PHE A 273 -0.21 6.00 15.56
N ILE A 274 0.94 6.68 15.54
CA ILE A 274 1.40 7.49 16.67
C ILE A 274 0.46 8.67 16.93
N VAL A 275 -0.07 9.32 15.89
CA VAL A 275 -1.05 10.39 16.06
C VAL A 275 -2.34 9.90 16.70
N VAL A 276 -2.82 8.71 16.32
CA VAL A 276 -4.01 8.10 16.95
C VAL A 276 -3.76 7.81 18.43
N LEU A 277 -2.61 7.22 18.79
CA LEU A 277 -2.24 6.99 20.20
C LEU A 277 -2.14 8.30 20.97
N TYR A 278 -1.47 9.31 20.42
CA TYR A 278 -1.35 10.62 21.01
C TYR A 278 -2.73 11.25 21.29
N LEU A 279 -3.64 11.23 20.32
CA LEU A 279 -4.96 11.85 20.47
C LEU A 279 -5.85 11.07 21.45
N GLN A 280 -5.89 9.74 21.36
CA GLN A 280 -6.80 8.94 22.18
C GLN A 280 -6.23 8.61 23.56
N GLU A 281 -4.99 8.11 23.66
CA GLU A 281 -4.44 7.65 24.93
C GLU A 281 -3.85 8.80 25.77
N LEU A 282 -3.17 9.78 25.12
CA LEU A 282 -2.53 10.87 25.84
C LEU A 282 -3.46 12.10 26.02
N ARG A 283 -4.21 12.44 24.98
CA ARG A 283 -5.11 13.62 25.01
C ARG A 283 -6.55 13.28 25.41
N GLY A 284 -6.90 11.99 25.51
CA GLY A 284 -8.23 11.52 25.91
C GLY A 284 -9.33 11.82 24.90
N TRP A 285 -8.99 12.07 23.63
CA TRP A 285 -9.98 12.31 22.60
C TRP A 285 -10.76 11.04 22.29
N SER A 286 -12.05 11.20 22.02
CA SER A 286 -12.87 10.09 21.55
C SER A 286 -12.42 9.61 20.15
N ALA A 287 -12.82 8.39 19.81
CA ALA A 287 -12.60 7.83 18.48
C ALA A 287 -13.17 8.72 17.37
N LEU A 288 -14.36 9.32 17.61
CA LEU A 288 -14.99 10.23 16.66
C LEU A 288 -14.21 11.54 16.49
N GLU A 289 -13.78 12.16 17.58
CA GLU A 289 -12.96 13.38 17.52
C GLU A 289 -11.65 13.13 16.79
N THR A 290 -11.00 11.99 17.07
CA THR A 290 -9.79 11.55 16.36
C THR A 290 -10.04 11.36 14.87
N GLY A 291 -11.12 10.67 14.51
CA GLY A 291 -11.50 10.46 13.10
C GLY A 291 -11.77 11.76 12.36
N LEU A 292 -12.49 12.69 12.98
CA LEU A 292 -12.76 14.03 12.42
C LEU A 292 -11.48 14.87 12.28
N ALA A 293 -10.57 14.80 13.25
CA ALA A 293 -9.29 15.49 13.18
C ALA A 293 -8.43 14.97 12.00
N LEU A 294 -8.42 13.67 11.78
CA LEU A 294 -7.66 13.04 10.71
C LEU A 294 -8.33 13.15 9.33
N LEU A 295 -9.59 13.60 9.24
CA LEU A 295 -10.30 13.77 7.97
C LEU A 295 -9.54 14.66 6.98
N VAL A 296 -8.82 15.65 7.48
CA VAL A 296 -8.02 16.57 6.64
C VAL A 296 -6.87 15.86 5.91
N VAL A 297 -6.34 14.80 6.49
CA VAL A 297 -5.32 13.96 5.86
C VAL A 297 -5.85 13.31 4.57
N GLY A 298 -7.16 13.06 4.52
CA GLY A 298 -7.85 12.53 3.35
C GLY A 298 -8.16 13.53 2.25
N SER A 299 -7.59 14.72 2.29
CA SER A 299 -7.62 15.66 1.15
C SER A 299 -7.09 15.04 -0.16
N ASP A 300 -6.37 13.92 -0.07
CA ASP A 300 -5.90 13.13 -1.20
C ASP A 300 -7.04 12.59 -2.07
N ALA A 301 -8.19 12.24 -1.52
CA ALA A 301 -9.36 11.80 -2.26
C ALA A 301 -9.81 12.83 -3.32
N VAL A 302 -9.61 14.13 -3.05
CA VAL A 302 -9.93 15.22 -3.98
C VAL A 302 -8.71 15.64 -4.80
N LEU A 303 -7.55 15.76 -4.18
CA LEU A 303 -6.34 16.28 -4.82
C LEU A 303 -5.70 15.27 -5.78
N ALA A 304 -5.73 13.97 -5.45
CA ALA A 304 -5.11 12.94 -6.29
C ALA A 304 -5.74 12.87 -7.70
N PRO A 305 -7.09 12.84 -7.89
CA PRO A 305 -7.66 12.82 -9.23
C PRO A 305 -7.65 14.17 -9.95
N THR A 306 -7.47 15.30 -9.25
CA THR A 306 -7.61 16.64 -9.83
C THR A 306 -6.28 17.37 -10.03
N VAL A 307 -5.43 17.40 -9.04
CA VAL A 307 -4.18 18.18 -9.02
C VAL A 307 -2.99 17.35 -9.48
N THR A 308 -2.87 16.13 -8.96
CA THR A 308 -1.70 15.26 -9.21
C THR A 308 -1.49 14.98 -10.71
N PRO A 309 -2.51 14.69 -11.54
CA PRO A 309 -2.31 14.48 -12.98
C PRO A 309 -1.74 15.70 -13.70
N ARG A 310 -2.20 16.91 -13.32
CA ARG A 310 -1.68 18.17 -13.91
C ARG A 310 -0.21 18.37 -13.56
N LEU A 311 0.18 18.08 -12.32
CA LEU A 311 1.57 18.20 -11.88
C LEU A 311 2.46 17.14 -12.53
N VAL A 312 1.99 15.89 -12.63
CA VAL A 312 2.70 14.81 -13.34
C VAL A 312 2.93 15.15 -14.79
N ASN A 313 1.91 15.66 -15.48
CA ASN A 313 2.02 16.07 -16.89
C ASN A 313 2.98 17.26 -17.10
N ARG A 314 3.04 18.19 -16.14
CA ARG A 314 3.88 19.39 -16.25
C ARG A 314 5.33 19.13 -15.83
N PHE A 315 5.55 18.40 -14.75
CA PHE A 315 6.88 18.25 -14.12
C PHE A 315 7.47 16.84 -14.26
N GLY A 316 6.65 15.86 -14.68
CA GLY A 316 7.02 14.44 -14.75
C GLY A 316 6.88 13.70 -13.42
N THR A 317 6.61 12.41 -13.51
CA THR A 317 6.25 11.51 -12.39
C THR A 317 7.27 11.54 -11.25
N LEU A 318 8.57 11.40 -11.55
CA LEU A 318 9.63 11.34 -10.52
C LEU A 318 9.76 12.63 -9.69
N ARG A 319 9.58 13.81 -10.32
CA ARG A 319 9.64 15.09 -9.59
C ARG A 319 8.44 15.28 -8.68
N VAL A 320 7.28 14.80 -9.08
CA VAL A 320 6.05 14.84 -8.26
C VAL A 320 6.19 13.90 -7.06
N ILE A 321 6.71 12.68 -7.25
CA ILE A 321 7.02 11.75 -6.14
C ILE A 321 8.00 12.39 -5.16
N LEU A 322 9.11 12.95 -5.67
CA LEU A 322 10.11 13.61 -4.84
C LEU A 322 9.51 14.77 -4.04
N GLY A 323 8.70 15.62 -4.69
CA GLY A 323 7.98 16.71 -4.04
C GLY A 323 7.05 16.23 -2.93
N GLY A 324 6.28 15.15 -3.18
CA GLY A 324 5.42 14.52 -2.17
C GLY A 324 6.21 13.97 -0.99
N MET A 325 7.33 13.26 -1.22
CA MET A 325 8.18 12.72 -0.16
C MET A 325 8.85 13.82 0.68
N VAL A 326 9.34 14.87 0.05
CA VAL A 326 9.92 16.02 0.76
C VAL A 326 8.86 16.72 1.60
N LEU A 327 7.67 16.93 1.04
CA LEU A 327 6.55 17.54 1.75
C LEU A 327 6.10 16.70 2.95
N ALA A 328 6.05 15.37 2.82
CA ALA A 328 5.79 14.45 3.92
C ALA A 328 6.86 14.56 5.02
N SER A 329 8.16 14.53 4.63
CA SER A 329 9.26 14.71 5.58
C SER A 329 9.14 16.02 6.36
N VAL A 330 8.81 17.12 5.68
CA VAL A 330 8.57 18.43 6.33
C VAL A 330 7.38 18.34 7.28
N GLY A 331 6.25 17.77 6.83
CA GLY A 331 5.07 17.58 7.66
C GLY A 331 5.38 16.78 8.93
N TYR A 332 6.02 15.65 8.82
CA TYR A 332 6.40 14.81 9.98
C TYR A 332 7.38 15.53 10.91
N THR A 333 8.34 16.28 10.37
CA THR A 333 9.31 17.05 11.15
C THR A 333 8.60 18.19 11.95
N LEU A 334 7.62 18.84 11.36
CA LEU A 334 6.83 19.86 12.04
C LEU A 334 5.99 19.30 13.19
N PHE A 335 5.70 18.02 13.19
CA PHE A 335 4.97 17.35 14.28
C PHE A 335 5.88 16.86 15.41
N LEU A 336 7.19 16.76 15.20
CA LEU A 336 8.13 16.29 16.23
C LEU A 336 8.03 17.04 17.57
N PRO A 337 7.87 18.39 17.62
CA PRO A 337 7.77 19.11 18.88
C PRO A 337 6.38 19.07 19.50
N VAL A 338 5.51 18.10 19.13
CA VAL A 338 4.16 18.01 19.69
C VAL A 338 4.21 17.94 21.22
N GLY A 339 3.41 18.79 21.88
CA GLY A 339 3.38 18.88 23.34
C GLY A 339 2.06 18.40 23.94
N LEU A 340 2.02 18.31 25.27
CA LEU A 340 0.81 17.89 26.01
C LEU A 340 -0.37 18.85 25.79
N ASP A 341 -0.10 20.12 25.50
CA ASP A 341 -1.10 21.19 25.43
C ASP A 341 -1.42 21.67 24.01
N TRP A 342 -0.92 20.96 22.98
CA TRP A 342 -1.17 21.37 21.61
C TRP A 342 -2.66 21.37 21.27
N THR A 343 -3.10 22.50 20.70
CA THR A 343 -4.44 22.62 20.15
C THR A 343 -4.52 21.97 18.76
N TYR A 344 -5.73 21.66 18.31
CA TYR A 344 -5.92 21.16 16.94
C TYR A 344 -5.39 22.14 15.88
N ALA A 345 -5.52 23.45 16.10
CA ALA A 345 -5.00 24.46 15.19
C ALA A 345 -3.48 24.41 15.00
N GLN A 346 -2.73 23.96 16.01
CA GLN A 346 -1.27 23.77 15.92
C GLN A 346 -0.91 22.48 15.16
N MET A 347 -1.74 21.43 15.24
CA MET A 347 -1.56 20.17 14.53
C MET A 347 -2.00 20.27 13.05
N LEU A 348 -3.01 21.09 12.77
CA LEU A 348 -3.67 21.18 11.46
C LEU A 348 -2.71 21.42 10.28
N PRO A 349 -1.71 22.33 10.34
CA PRO A 349 -0.78 22.54 9.23
C PRO A 349 -0.02 21.26 8.84
N THR A 350 0.43 20.50 9.84
CA THR A 350 1.08 19.21 9.59
C THR A 350 0.16 18.22 8.92
N LEU A 351 -1.07 18.06 9.43
CA LEU A 351 -2.05 17.12 8.89
C LEU A 351 -2.41 17.45 7.43
N VAL A 352 -2.55 18.76 7.12
CA VAL A 352 -2.76 19.23 5.74
C VAL A 352 -1.57 18.88 4.86
N LEU A 353 -0.34 19.16 5.31
CA LEU A 353 0.87 18.85 4.55
C LEU A 353 1.00 17.35 4.26
N VAL A 354 0.70 16.51 5.24
CA VAL A 354 0.72 15.05 5.09
C VAL A 354 -0.33 14.58 4.08
N GLY A 355 -1.56 15.11 4.12
CA GLY A 355 -2.60 14.79 3.15
C GLY A 355 -2.23 15.20 1.72
N VAL A 356 -1.70 16.41 1.53
CA VAL A 356 -1.20 16.86 0.23
C VAL A 356 -0.03 16.00 -0.25
N ALA A 357 0.91 15.68 0.64
CA ALA A 357 2.05 14.81 0.32
C ALA A 357 1.59 13.43 -0.15
N PHE A 358 0.57 12.86 0.53
CA PHE A 358 0.00 11.56 0.17
C PHE A 358 -0.62 11.61 -1.22
N SER A 359 -1.41 12.65 -1.53
CA SER A 359 -2.01 12.83 -2.85
C SER A 359 -0.98 12.92 -3.98
N LEU A 360 0.15 13.56 -3.73
CA LEU A 360 1.22 13.71 -4.73
C LEU A 360 2.01 12.42 -4.95
N ALA A 361 2.35 11.71 -3.87
CA ALA A 361 3.27 10.57 -3.95
C ALA A 361 2.57 9.26 -4.29
N TYR A 362 1.43 8.93 -3.65
CA TYR A 362 0.81 7.61 -3.76
C TYR A 362 0.39 7.26 -5.19
N GLY A 363 -0.38 8.14 -5.85
CA GLY A 363 -0.80 7.94 -7.25
C GLY A 363 0.36 8.00 -8.24
N ALA A 364 1.34 8.88 -8.01
CA ALA A 364 2.51 8.99 -8.87
C ALA A 364 3.45 7.78 -8.75
N LEU A 365 3.57 7.15 -7.57
CA LEU A 365 4.28 5.89 -7.37
C LEU A 365 3.64 4.74 -8.15
N THR A 366 2.31 4.70 -8.21
CA THR A 366 1.56 3.72 -9.01
C THR A 366 1.87 3.88 -10.50
N ILE A 367 1.90 5.10 -11.00
CA ILE A 367 2.31 5.39 -12.39
C ILE A 367 3.76 4.97 -12.61
N ALA A 368 4.69 5.34 -11.72
CA ALA A 368 6.12 5.04 -11.86
C ALA A 368 6.43 3.53 -11.85
N ALA A 369 5.65 2.73 -11.13
CA ALA A 369 5.80 1.28 -11.07
C ALA A 369 5.36 0.58 -12.38
N THR A 370 4.46 1.18 -13.15
CA THR A 370 3.94 0.61 -14.40
C THR A 370 4.54 1.27 -15.66
N ASP A 371 5.24 2.39 -15.50
CA ASP A 371 5.83 3.15 -16.60
C ASP A 371 7.00 2.42 -17.26
N GLY A 372 6.92 2.18 -18.58
CA GLY A 372 7.94 1.46 -19.35
C GLY A 372 7.95 -0.06 -19.13
N VAL A 373 6.92 -0.62 -18.52
CA VAL A 373 6.71 -2.06 -18.36
C VAL A 373 5.87 -2.58 -19.52
N ALA A 374 6.25 -3.73 -20.10
CA ALA A 374 5.50 -4.37 -21.16
C ALA A 374 4.04 -4.65 -20.74
N GLU A 375 3.12 -4.60 -21.68
CA GLU A 375 1.67 -4.72 -21.41
C GLU A 375 1.33 -6.01 -20.65
N GLU A 376 1.99 -7.11 -21.02
CA GLU A 376 1.81 -8.42 -20.43
C GLU A 376 2.36 -8.50 -19.00
N GLU A 377 3.22 -7.57 -18.59
CA GLU A 377 3.89 -7.52 -17.29
C GLU A 377 3.34 -6.42 -16.37
N GLN A 378 2.41 -5.59 -16.83
CA GLN A 378 1.85 -4.49 -16.03
C GLN A 378 1.07 -4.98 -14.81
N GLY A 379 0.35 -6.10 -14.94
CA GLY A 379 -0.33 -6.73 -13.80
C GLY A 379 0.66 -7.18 -12.72
N LEU A 380 1.81 -7.73 -13.13
CA LEU A 380 2.89 -8.11 -12.23
C LEU A 380 3.52 -6.89 -11.55
N ALA A 381 3.80 -5.82 -12.31
CA ALA A 381 4.36 -4.59 -11.76
C ALA A 381 3.43 -3.94 -10.73
N GLY A 382 2.12 -3.91 -10.99
CA GLY A 382 1.09 -3.47 -10.05
C GLY A 382 1.00 -4.37 -8.81
N GLY A 383 1.11 -5.69 -8.99
CA GLY A 383 1.16 -6.65 -7.89
C GLY A 383 2.37 -6.43 -6.97
N LEU A 384 3.57 -6.24 -7.54
CA LEU A 384 4.79 -5.93 -6.79
C LEU A 384 4.65 -4.61 -6.01
N LEU A 385 4.04 -3.59 -6.61
CA LEU A 385 3.79 -2.33 -5.94
C LEU A 385 2.86 -2.50 -4.73
N ASN A 386 1.76 -3.24 -4.89
CA ASN A 386 0.85 -3.52 -3.78
C ASN A 386 1.54 -4.29 -2.66
N VAL A 387 2.38 -5.29 -3.00
CA VAL A 387 3.25 -5.96 -2.02
C VAL A 387 4.12 -4.94 -1.28
N SER A 388 4.76 -4.01 -2.01
CA SER A 388 5.61 -2.97 -1.40
C SER A 388 4.84 -2.05 -0.47
N PHE A 389 3.59 -1.68 -0.81
CA PHE A 389 2.71 -0.91 0.07
C PHE A 389 2.40 -1.66 1.36
N GLN A 390 2.02 -2.93 1.27
CA GLN A 390 1.65 -3.73 2.44
C GLN A 390 2.85 -4.04 3.35
N PHE A 391 4.02 -4.36 2.76
CA PHE A 391 5.24 -4.50 3.53
C PHE A 391 5.66 -3.19 4.19
N GLY A 392 5.56 -2.08 3.46
CA GLY A 392 5.80 -0.76 4.01
C GLY A 392 4.94 -0.49 5.21
N ALA A 393 3.62 -0.71 5.09
CA ALA A 393 2.66 -0.52 6.17
C ALA A 393 3.01 -1.38 7.41
N ALA A 394 3.26 -2.68 7.22
CA ALA A 394 3.61 -3.59 8.31
C ALA A 394 4.94 -3.22 8.97
N PHE A 395 5.97 -2.97 8.15
CA PHE A 395 7.31 -2.61 8.63
C PHE A 395 7.32 -1.27 9.37
N GLY A 396 6.68 -0.24 8.79
CA GLY A 396 6.60 1.09 9.39
C GLY A 396 5.89 1.05 10.73
N LEU A 397 4.74 0.35 10.82
CA LEU A 397 4.00 0.15 12.05
C LEU A 397 4.85 -0.58 13.11
N ALA A 398 5.50 -1.68 12.75
CA ALA A 398 6.30 -2.47 13.68
C ALA A 398 7.49 -1.68 14.23
N VAL A 399 8.22 -0.96 13.36
CA VAL A 399 9.35 -0.12 13.77
C VAL A 399 8.88 1.03 14.66
N ALA A 400 7.79 1.72 14.28
CA ALA A 400 7.24 2.81 15.09
C ALA A 400 6.79 2.30 16.47
N THR A 401 6.10 1.16 16.53
CA THR A 401 5.67 0.54 17.80
C THR A 401 6.87 0.17 18.66
N ALA A 402 7.88 -0.49 18.09
CA ALA A 402 9.08 -0.88 18.84
C ALA A 402 9.83 0.34 19.41
N VAL A 403 9.99 1.39 18.61
CA VAL A 403 10.66 2.65 19.04
C VAL A 403 9.80 3.37 20.08
N ASN A 404 8.47 3.40 19.90
CA ASN A 404 7.55 3.99 20.88
C ASN A 404 7.67 3.31 22.24
N VAL A 405 7.59 1.97 22.27
CA VAL A 405 7.69 1.18 23.50
C VAL A 405 9.07 1.37 24.17
N ALA A 406 10.14 1.35 23.39
CA ALA A 406 11.51 1.53 23.89
C ALA A 406 11.77 2.96 24.45
N GLY A 407 11.09 3.98 23.91
CA GLY A 407 11.20 5.36 24.33
C GLY A 407 10.22 5.77 25.43
N THR A 408 9.27 4.90 25.79
CA THR A 408 8.22 5.21 26.78
C THR A 408 8.71 4.90 28.19
N GLU A 409 8.72 5.91 29.06
CA GLU A 409 8.86 5.70 30.52
C GLU A 409 7.48 5.53 31.14
N ALA A 410 7.25 4.36 31.75
CA ALA A 410 5.96 4.01 32.32
C ALA A 410 5.59 4.94 33.51
N GLY A 411 4.33 5.33 33.60
CA GLY A 411 3.74 5.97 34.80
C GLY A 411 3.60 7.47 34.73
N SER A 412 3.99 8.16 33.62
CA SER A 412 3.76 9.58 33.45
C SER A 412 3.28 9.95 32.04
N PRO A 413 2.43 11.00 31.88
CA PRO A 413 2.07 11.51 30.58
C PRO A 413 3.28 11.99 29.76
N GLN A 414 4.31 12.52 30.44
CA GLN A 414 5.53 12.95 29.80
C GLN A 414 6.32 11.76 29.25
N GLY A 415 6.43 10.65 29.98
CA GLY A 415 7.10 9.44 29.51
C GLY A 415 6.41 8.80 28.30
N LEU A 416 5.07 8.87 28.22
CA LEU A 416 4.31 8.48 27.02
C LEU A 416 4.63 9.40 25.84
N LEU A 417 4.69 10.72 26.08
CA LEU A 417 5.02 11.70 25.05
C LEU A 417 6.43 11.50 24.50
N ASP A 418 7.41 11.19 25.37
CA ASP A 418 8.79 10.93 24.96
C ASP A 418 8.89 9.70 24.06
N GLY A 419 8.10 8.64 24.34
CA GLY A 419 7.94 7.49 23.43
C GLY A 419 7.36 7.89 22.07
N HIS A 420 6.35 8.76 22.06
CA HIS A 420 5.77 9.25 20.81
C HIS A 420 6.76 10.09 20.01
N HIS A 421 7.54 10.98 20.66
CA HIS A 421 8.61 11.74 20.02
C HIS A 421 9.66 10.84 19.37
N ALA A 422 10.12 9.81 20.09
CA ALA A 422 11.06 8.84 19.55
C ALA A 422 10.49 8.13 18.31
N ALA A 423 9.24 7.69 18.36
CA ALA A 423 8.58 6.99 17.28
C ALA A 423 8.31 7.89 16.05
N LEU A 424 8.04 9.19 16.26
CA LEU A 424 7.85 10.16 15.18
C LEU A 424 9.11 10.42 14.33
N ILE A 425 10.30 10.03 14.80
CA ILE A 425 11.53 10.06 13.99
C ILE A 425 11.46 9.04 12.85
N VAL A 426 10.78 7.92 13.05
CA VAL A 426 10.67 6.82 12.06
C VAL A 426 10.09 7.30 10.72
N PRO A 427 8.93 7.97 10.66
CA PRO A 427 8.37 8.47 9.39
C PRO A 427 9.23 9.55 8.74
N VAL A 428 9.92 10.40 9.53
CA VAL A 428 10.85 11.41 8.99
C VAL A 428 12.02 10.73 8.25
N VAL A 429 12.67 9.78 8.91
CA VAL A 429 13.82 9.04 8.33
C VAL A 429 13.37 8.23 7.12
N GLY A 430 12.24 7.52 7.21
CA GLY A 430 11.71 6.71 6.12
C GLY A 430 11.44 7.52 4.85
N THR A 431 10.77 8.66 4.97
CA THR A 431 10.50 9.53 3.82
C THR A 431 11.75 10.23 3.30
N ALA A 432 12.70 10.60 4.16
CA ALA A 432 13.98 11.17 3.72
C ALA A 432 14.80 10.16 2.89
N ILE A 433 14.87 8.90 3.31
CA ILE A 433 15.51 7.81 2.54
C ILE A 433 14.76 7.61 1.21
N GLY A 434 13.43 7.57 1.22
CA GLY A 434 12.61 7.45 0.01
C GLY A 434 12.84 8.59 -0.98
N ALA A 435 12.95 9.83 -0.47
CA ALA A 435 13.29 11.01 -1.27
C ALA A 435 14.69 10.89 -1.90
N ALA A 436 15.69 10.42 -1.14
CA ALA A 436 17.04 10.20 -1.65
C ALA A 436 17.06 9.13 -2.76
N ILE A 437 16.34 8.02 -2.60
CA ILE A 437 16.18 6.97 -3.62
C ILE A 437 15.53 7.54 -4.89
N THR A 438 14.47 8.33 -4.74
CA THR A 438 13.78 8.96 -5.88
C THR A 438 14.68 9.98 -6.59
N ALA A 439 15.40 10.80 -5.84
CA ALA A 439 16.35 11.77 -6.38
C ALA A 439 17.47 11.09 -7.18
N SER A 440 17.99 9.94 -6.73
CA SER A 440 18.98 9.16 -7.48
C SER A 440 18.48 8.76 -8.88
N GLY A 441 17.19 8.49 -9.01
CA GLY A 441 16.54 8.21 -10.30
C GLY A 441 16.51 9.40 -11.25
N LEU A 442 16.35 10.62 -10.73
CA LEU A 442 16.44 11.85 -11.53
C LEU A 442 17.87 12.10 -12.05
N LEU A 443 18.88 11.86 -11.21
CA LEU A 443 20.29 12.02 -11.58
C LEU A 443 20.70 11.02 -12.66
N THR A 444 20.27 9.78 -12.58
CA THR A 444 20.57 8.76 -13.60
C THR A 444 19.91 9.07 -14.95
N ARG A 445 18.64 9.54 -14.96
CA ARG A 445 17.98 9.99 -16.18
C ARG A 445 18.67 11.22 -16.80
N GLY A 446 19.08 12.18 -15.98
CA GLY A 446 19.82 13.37 -16.44
C GLY A 446 21.13 12.99 -17.15
N ARG A 447 21.93 12.11 -16.54
CA ARG A 447 23.20 11.63 -17.14
C ARG A 447 22.98 10.91 -18.48
N ALA A 448 21.96 10.05 -18.56
CA ALA A 448 21.63 9.33 -19.81
C ALA A 448 21.20 10.25 -20.95
N LEU A 449 20.50 11.35 -20.65
CA LEU A 449 20.12 12.36 -21.65
C LEU A 449 21.32 13.17 -22.11
N THR A 450 22.24 13.53 -21.20
CA THR A 450 23.47 14.27 -21.53
C THR A 450 24.41 13.42 -22.38
N SER A 451 24.60 12.13 -22.08
CA SER A 451 25.44 11.25 -22.89
C SER A 451 24.86 11.07 -24.32
N ARG A 452 23.54 10.86 -24.45
CA ARG A 452 22.90 10.78 -25.77
C ARG A 452 22.99 12.08 -26.59
N ALA A 453 22.95 13.23 -25.91
CA ALA A 453 23.12 14.53 -26.58
C ALA A 453 24.57 14.72 -27.07
N LEU A 454 25.55 14.27 -26.30
CA LEU A 454 26.97 14.29 -26.68
C LEU A 454 27.26 13.31 -27.84
N ASP A 455 26.70 12.09 -27.79
CA ASP A 455 26.84 11.11 -28.85
C ASP A 455 26.16 11.58 -30.15
N GLY A 456 24.99 12.22 -30.05
CA GLY A 456 24.28 12.83 -31.19
C GLY A 456 24.99 14.04 -31.80
N ALA A 457 25.72 14.81 -31.00
CA ALA A 457 26.54 15.93 -31.47
C ALA A 457 27.79 15.41 -32.21
N SER A 458 28.46 14.39 -31.65
CA SER A 458 29.63 13.78 -32.30
C SER A 458 29.31 13.10 -33.64
N LEU A 459 28.08 12.54 -33.80
CA LEU A 459 27.60 11.99 -35.06
C LEU A 459 27.27 13.05 -36.11
N ARG A 460 26.85 14.26 -35.71
CA ARG A 460 26.62 15.38 -36.63
C ARG A 460 27.93 15.96 -37.15
N ASP A 461 28.95 16.04 -36.32
CA ASP A 461 30.29 16.52 -36.69
C ASP A 461 31.07 15.51 -37.57
N ALA A 462 30.63 14.22 -37.55
CA ALA A 462 31.26 13.16 -38.36
C ALA A 462 30.66 12.99 -39.77
N ILE A 463 29.59 13.72 -40.14
CA ILE A 463 29.03 13.70 -41.48
C ILE A 463 29.79 14.79 -42.30
N PRO A 464 30.66 14.40 -43.30
CA PRO A 464 31.28 15.38 -44.16
C PRO A 464 30.19 16.11 -44.98
N GLU A 465 30.21 17.42 -44.97
CA GLU A 465 29.40 18.23 -45.88
C GLU A 465 29.64 17.76 -47.32
N ALA A 466 28.61 17.13 -47.89
CA ALA A 466 28.60 16.82 -49.32
C ALA A 466 28.66 18.17 -50.10
N ARG A 467 29.85 18.50 -50.63
CA ARG A 467 29.99 19.64 -51.54
C ARG A 467 29.02 19.45 -52.69
N PRO A 468 28.25 20.47 -53.05
CA PRO A 468 27.43 20.43 -54.27
C PRO A 468 28.41 20.35 -55.48
N GLN A 469 28.30 19.26 -56.25
CA GLN A 469 28.92 19.21 -57.57
C GLN A 469 28.22 20.29 -58.42
N VAL A 470 28.97 21.31 -58.74
CA VAL A 470 28.60 22.27 -59.82
C VAL A 470 28.72 21.47 -61.10
N ALA A 471 27.60 21.20 -61.75
CA ALA A 471 27.55 20.72 -63.09
C ALA A 471 27.84 21.97 -64.01
N ASP A 472 29.05 22.03 -64.57
CA ASP A 472 29.31 22.79 -65.79
C ASP A 472 28.71 21.98 -66.97
N ASP A 473 27.66 22.53 -67.56
CA ASP A 473 27.40 22.75 -69.00
C ASP A 473 25.96 23.26 -69.20
#